data_bf1ae07c11c5af2fb9399c68eb297a75
#
_entry.id   bf1ae07c11c5af2fb9399c68eb297a75
#
_cell.length_a   1.000
_cell.length_b   1.000
_cell.length_c   1.000
_cell.angle_alpha   90.00
_cell.angle_beta   90.00
_cell.angle_gamma   90.00
#
_symmetry.space_group_name_H-M   'P 1'
#
loop_
_entity.id
_entity.type
_entity.pdbx_description
1 polymer ?
#
loop_
_entity_poly.entity_id
_entity_poly.type
_entity_poly.pdbx_seq_one_letter_code
_entity_poly.pdbx_strand_id
1 'polypeptide(L)'
;IDIAKIIGATVIATAFTEEKRAAARAQGADHVIDYSDGQFCNAVNEITSGKGANAILDPVGGDVFDQSLRCIAMEGRICPVGFTSGRAAQAPSNIVLVKNIAVCGLNMGTYYGWSPNDIRYEMENRVRSLMTAFGEWAAAEKITPRVCATYPLNEFKVAMALVLSRKSIGRVAFEMT
;
A
#
# COMPACT_ATOMS: atom_id res chain seq x y z
N ILE A 1 1.22 -7.12 0.24
CA ILE A 1 1.72 -8.28 1.00
C ILE A 1 2.54 -9.17 0.06
N ASP A 2 1.95 -9.76 -0.98
CA ASP A 2 2.57 -10.73 -1.89
C ASP A 2 3.96 -10.31 -2.37
N ILE A 3 4.08 -9.10 -2.95
CA ILE A 3 5.37 -8.61 -3.47
C ILE A 3 6.42 -8.54 -2.36
N ALA A 4 6.04 -8.07 -1.17
CA ALA A 4 6.95 -7.99 -0.04
C ALA A 4 7.42 -9.39 0.41
N LYS A 5 6.53 -10.38 0.38
CA LYS A 5 6.88 -11.79 0.66
C LYS A 5 7.77 -12.38 -0.41
N ILE A 6 7.55 -12.08 -1.71
CA ILE A 6 8.39 -12.55 -2.81
C ILE A 6 9.84 -12.08 -2.66
N ILE A 7 10.04 -10.84 -2.20
CA ILE A 7 11.39 -10.28 -1.96
C ILE A 7 11.97 -10.64 -0.59
N GLY A 8 11.29 -11.50 0.19
CA GLY A 8 11.79 -12.01 1.46
C GLY A 8 11.62 -11.06 2.65
N ALA A 9 10.75 -10.05 2.55
CA ALA A 9 10.51 -9.13 3.67
C ALA A 9 9.62 -9.76 4.75
N THR A 10 9.85 -9.38 6.00
CA THR A 10 8.87 -9.55 7.09
C THR A 10 7.80 -8.49 6.93
N VAL A 11 6.55 -8.91 6.80
CA VAL A 11 5.42 -8.03 6.51
C VAL A 11 4.58 -7.75 7.74
N ILE A 12 4.51 -6.48 8.13
CA ILE A 12 3.58 -5.98 9.13
C ILE A 12 2.44 -5.27 8.39
N ALA A 13 1.24 -5.82 8.43
CA ALA A 13 0.06 -5.21 7.83
C ALA A 13 -0.79 -4.52 8.90
N THR A 14 -1.39 -3.39 8.55
CA THR A 14 -2.33 -2.69 9.43
C THR A 14 -3.72 -2.65 8.81
N ALA A 15 -4.76 -2.92 9.59
CA ALA A 15 -6.13 -2.82 9.11
C ALA A 15 -7.11 -2.48 10.24
N PHE A 16 -8.16 -1.73 9.89
CA PHE A 16 -9.12 -1.18 10.83
C PHE A 16 -10.15 -2.21 11.33
N THR A 17 -10.59 -3.15 10.49
CA THR A 17 -11.61 -4.15 10.87
C THR A 17 -11.00 -5.54 10.97
N GLU A 18 -11.63 -6.41 11.79
CA GLU A 18 -11.15 -7.80 11.95
C GLU A 18 -11.22 -8.57 10.64
N GLU A 19 -12.23 -8.36 9.80
CA GLU A 19 -12.32 -9.03 8.51
C GLU A 19 -11.15 -8.66 7.59
N LYS A 20 -10.72 -7.38 7.61
CA LYS A 20 -9.55 -6.93 6.85
C LYS A 20 -8.25 -7.48 7.43
N ARG A 21 -8.16 -7.58 8.76
CA ARG A 21 -7.01 -8.20 9.43
C ARG A 21 -6.92 -9.70 9.12
N ALA A 22 -8.04 -10.42 9.16
CA ALA A 22 -8.09 -11.82 8.76
C ALA A 22 -7.67 -12.01 7.29
N ALA A 23 -8.12 -11.11 6.40
CA ALA A 23 -7.70 -11.13 5.01
C ALA A 23 -6.19 -10.89 4.83
N ALA A 24 -5.60 -9.98 5.61
CA ALA A 24 -4.16 -9.72 5.58
C ALA A 24 -3.35 -10.93 6.07
N ARG A 25 -3.81 -11.62 7.12
CA ARG A 25 -3.20 -12.89 7.60
C ARG A 25 -3.26 -13.96 6.52
N ALA A 26 -4.44 -14.15 5.91
CA ALA A 26 -4.64 -15.13 4.84
C ALA A 26 -3.76 -14.84 3.61
N GLN A 27 -3.43 -13.57 3.35
CA GLN A 27 -2.52 -13.14 2.28
C GLN A 27 -1.04 -13.31 2.65
N GLY A 28 -0.72 -13.80 3.84
CA GLY A 28 0.65 -14.10 4.26
C GLY A 28 1.38 -12.98 5.00
N ALA A 29 0.67 -11.99 5.56
CA ALA A 29 1.30 -11.04 6.48
C ALA A 29 1.81 -11.76 7.73
N ASP A 30 3.07 -11.52 8.12
CA ASP A 30 3.69 -12.14 9.28
C ASP A 30 3.11 -11.59 10.59
N HIS A 31 2.78 -10.29 10.58
CA HIS A 31 2.13 -9.60 11.68
C HIS A 31 0.98 -8.75 11.17
N VAL A 32 -0.08 -8.64 11.96
CA VAL A 32 -1.24 -7.81 11.61
C VAL A 32 -1.68 -7.01 12.82
N ILE A 33 -1.74 -5.69 12.65
CA ILE A 33 -2.02 -4.72 13.71
C ILE A 33 -3.40 -4.09 13.49
N ASP A 34 -4.17 -3.96 14.57
CA ASP A 34 -5.32 -3.05 14.64
C ASP A 34 -4.80 -1.61 14.79
N TYR A 35 -5.24 -0.72 13.91
CA TYR A 35 -4.91 0.71 14.04
C TYR A 35 -6.15 1.58 14.27
N SER A 36 -7.24 0.98 14.73
CA SER A 36 -8.51 1.69 14.96
C SER A 36 -8.40 2.80 16.02
N ASP A 37 -7.47 2.66 16.96
CA ASP A 37 -7.12 3.68 17.96
C ASP A 37 -6.09 4.72 17.47
N GLY A 38 -5.57 4.55 16.24
CA GLY A 38 -4.54 5.41 15.65
C GLY A 38 -3.15 5.24 16.25
N GLN A 39 -2.90 4.26 17.10
CA GLN A 39 -1.64 4.11 17.86
C GLN A 39 -0.84 2.85 17.52
N PHE A 40 -0.75 2.49 16.28
CA PHE A 40 -0.04 1.28 15.83
C PHE A 40 1.49 1.33 16.03
N CYS A 41 2.05 2.50 16.30
CA CYS A 41 3.49 2.70 16.43
C CYS A 41 4.12 1.81 17.53
N ASN A 42 3.45 1.66 18.69
CA ASN A 42 3.94 0.84 19.78
C ASN A 42 4.05 -0.63 19.37
N ALA A 43 3.00 -1.15 18.72
CA ALA A 43 2.98 -2.53 18.22
C ALA A 43 4.08 -2.78 17.17
N VAL A 44 4.33 -1.83 16.25
CA VAL A 44 5.45 -1.92 15.31
C VAL A 44 6.78 -1.99 16.05
N ASN A 45 6.98 -1.11 17.05
CA ASN A 45 8.22 -1.11 17.83
C ASN A 45 8.42 -2.40 18.62
N GLU A 46 7.37 -2.96 19.19
CA GLU A 46 7.44 -4.27 19.86
C GLU A 46 7.86 -5.39 18.90
N ILE A 47 7.18 -5.50 17.74
CA ILE A 47 7.47 -6.51 16.71
C ILE A 47 8.91 -6.39 16.21
N THR A 48 9.41 -5.16 16.08
CA THR A 48 10.76 -4.89 15.55
C THR A 48 11.83 -4.75 16.63
N SER A 49 11.52 -5.06 17.87
CA SER A 49 12.42 -4.91 19.03
C SER A 49 13.01 -3.49 19.13
N GLY A 50 12.18 -2.49 18.91
CA GLY A 50 12.52 -1.07 18.97
C GLY A 50 13.25 -0.52 17.74
N LYS A 51 13.57 -1.34 16.74
CA LYS A 51 14.29 -0.89 15.54
C LYS A 51 13.41 -0.11 14.56
N GLY A 52 12.10 -0.34 14.57
CA GLY A 52 11.16 0.25 13.63
C GLY A 52 11.10 -0.48 12.28
N ALA A 53 10.21 -0.03 11.40
CA ALA A 53 10.02 -0.60 10.06
C ALA A 53 11.02 0.00 9.08
N ASN A 54 11.73 -0.84 8.30
CA ASN A 54 12.71 -0.38 7.31
C ASN A 54 12.05 0.25 6.08
N ALA A 55 10.85 -0.21 5.71
CA ALA A 55 10.09 0.32 4.60
C ALA A 55 8.61 0.42 4.97
N ILE A 56 7.99 1.55 4.65
CA ILE A 56 6.57 1.80 4.91
C ILE A 56 5.91 2.22 3.60
N LEU A 57 4.84 1.52 3.21
CA LEU A 57 3.96 1.90 2.11
C LEU A 57 2.70 2.53 2.71
N ASP A 58 2.47 3.82 2.44
CA ASP A 58 1.37 4.58 3.02
C ASP A 58 0.35 5.04 1.96
N PRO A 59 -0.83 4.38 1.86
CA PRO A 59 -1.92 4.84 1.02
C PRO A 59 -2.88 5.81 1.74
N VAL A 60 -2.66 6.09 3.03
CA VAL A 60 -3.63 6.76 3.90
C VAL A 60 -3.31 8.24 4.09
N GLY A 61 -2.05 8.57 4.37
CA GLY A 61 -1.61 9.92 4.70
C GLY A 61 -2.12 10.40 6.07
N GLY A 62 -2.06 11.70 6.30
CA GLY A 62 -2.56 12.33 7.52
C GLY A 62 -1.95 11.74 8.79
N ASP A 63 -2.78 11.44 9.80
CA ASP A 63 -2.33 10.94 11.11
C ASP A 63 -1.60 9.59 11.01
N VAL A 64 -1.95 8.76 10.02
CA VAL A 64 -1.26 7.48 9.79
C VAL A 64 0.18 7.72 9.34
N PHE A 65 0.40 8.70 8.46
CA PHE A 65 1.75 9.09 8.06
C PHE A 65 2.54 9.65 9.25
N ASP A 66 1.92 10.53 10.06
CA ASP A 66 2.55 11.14 11.23
C ASP A 66 2.96 10.05 12.26
N GLN A 67 2.12 9.05 12.48
CA GLN A 67 2.44 7.89 13.32
C GLN A 67 3.56 7.03 12.71
N SER A 68 3.52 6.81 11.40
CA SER A 68 4.53 6.05 10.66
C SER A 68 5.93 6.63 10.85
N LEU A 69 6.08 7.95 10.89
CA LEU A 69 7.37 8.61 11.16
C LEU A 69 7.94 8.32 12.55
N ARG A 70 7.11 7.91 13.51
CA ARG A 70 7.55 7.55 14.86
C ARG A 70 8.13 6.14 14.93
N CYS A 71 7.59 5.22 14.13
CA CYS A 71 8.00 3.82 14.11
C CYS A 71 8.78 3.39 12.84
N ILE A 72 9.20 4.33 12.02
CA ILE A 72 10.16 4.06 10.94
C ILE A 72 11.56 3.87 11.54
N ALA A 73 12.29 2.91 10.99
CA ALA A 73 13.67 2.64 11.38
C ALA A 73 14.63 3.81 10.99
N MET A 74 15.78 3.85 11.63
CA MET A 74 16.92 4.65 11.15
C MET A 74 17.25 4.22 9.71
N GLU A 75 17.50 5.18 8.82
CA GLU A 75 17.73 4.96 7.38
C GLU A 75 16.57 4.29 6.64
N GLY A 76 15.37 4.26 7.26
CA GLY A 76 14.17 3.70 6.68
C GLY A 76 13.61 4.52 5.52
N ARG A 77 12.70 3.94 4.77
CA ARG A 77 12.02 4.59 3.64
C ARG A 77 10.52 4.57 3.83
N ILE A 78 9.87 5.72 3.65
CA ILE A 78 8.41 5.79 3.63
C ILE A 78 7.94 6.27 2.26
N CYS A 79 7.02 5.51 1.67
CA CYS A 79 6.48 5.77 0.36
C CYS A 79 4.98 6.12 0.44
N PRO A 80 4.62 7.41 0.46
CA PRO A 80 3.24 7.82 0.30
C PRO A 80 2.78 7.54 -1.14
N VAL A 81 1.71 6.75 -1.29
CA VAL A 81 1.12 6.36 -2.58
C VAL A 81 -0.33 6.81 -2.73
N GLY A 82 -0.87 7.47 -1.71
CA GLY A 82 -2.22 8.00 -1.71
C GLY A 82 -2.57 8.71 -0.41
N PHE A 83 -3.77 9.32 -0.37
CA PHE A 83 -4.25 10.10 0.76
C PHE A 83 -5.72 9.78 1.04
N THR A 84 -6.02 8.51 1.33
CA THR A 84 -7.40 8.06 1.56
C THR A 84 -8.02 8.64 2.85
N SER A 85 -7.21 9.25 3.73
CA SER A 85 -7.69 10.05 4.86
C SER A 85 -8.28 11.39 4.43
N GLY A 86 -8.02 11.85 3.20
CA GLY A 86 -8.35 13.20 2.71
C GLY A 86 -7.30 14.26 3.09
N ARG A 87 -6.25 13.91 3.85
CA ARG A 87 -5.17 14.81 4.25
C ARG A 87 -3.84 14.33 3.70
N ALA A 88 -3.13 15.21 2.97
CA ALA A 88 -1.81 14.91 2.44
C ALA A 88 -0.80 14.65 3.57
N ALA A 89 0.17 13.78 3.27
CA ALA A 89 1.30 13.54 4.15
C ALA A 89 2.19 14.80 4.25
N GLN A 90 2.67 15.10 5.45
CA GLN A 90 3.64 16.17 5.70
C GLN A 90 4.87 15.57 6.37
N ALA A 91 6.02 15.70 5.73
CA ALA A 91 7.28 15.19 6.26
C ALA A 91 8.08 16.33 6.90
N PRO A 92 8.10 16.44 8.24
CA PRO A 92 8.90 17.42 8.94
C PRO A 92 10.38 17.16 8.68
N SER A 93 11.09 18.14 8.09
CA SER A 93 12.49 17.98 7.68
C SER A 93 13.44 17.67 8.83
N ASN A 94 13.14 18.13 10.04
CA ASN A 94 13.89 17.78 11.25
C ASN A 94 13.83 16.27 11.57
N ILE A 95 12.67 15.63 11.39
CA ILE A 95 12.52 14.18 11.60
C ILE A 95 13.27 13.41 10.50
N VAL A 96 13.14 13.87 9.25
CA VAL A 96 13.87 13.29 8.11
C VAL A 96 15.38 13.33 8.35
N LEU A 97 15.89 14.46 8.82
CA LEU A 97 17.32 14.66 9.13
C LEU A 97 17.78 13.77 10.29
N VAL A 98 17.07 13.79 11.43
CA VAL A 98 17.52 13.11 12.65
C VAL A 98 17.50 11.59 12.49
N LYS A 99 16.56 11.05 11.73
CA LYS A 99 16.46 9.61 11.49
C LYS A 99 17.15 9.13 10.20
N ASN A 100 17.75 10.04 9.43
CA ASN A 100 18.34 9.74 8.11
C ASN A 100 17.36 9.01 7.17
N ILE A 101 16.07 9.27 7.26
CA ILE A 101 15.05 8.57 6.48
C ILE A 101 14.86 9.20 5.10
N ALA A 102 14.34 8.40 4.16
CA ALA A 102 13.93 8.89 2.85
C ALA A 102 12.40 8.86 2.71
N VAL A 103 11.84 9.97 2.21
CA VAL A 103 10.43 10.04 1.78
C VAL A 103 10.40 9.89 0.28
N CYS A 104 9.83 8.79 -0.22
CA CYS A 104 9.87 8.39 -1.62
C CYS A 104 8.46 8.38 -2.22
N GLY A 105 8.07 9.45 -2.89
CA GLY A 105 6.78 9.50 -3.58
C GLY A 105 6.73 8.57 -4.80
N LEU A 106 5.59 7.94 -5.04
CA LEU A 106 5.32 7.17 -6.25
C LEU A 106 3.94 7.50 -6.80
N ASN A 107 3.91 8.13 -7.97
CA ASN A 107 2.70 8.31 -8.77
C ASN A 107 2.81 7.45 -10.04
N MET A 108 2.16 6.30 -10.04
CA MET A 108 2.15 5.41 -11.21
C MET A 108 1.51 6.05 -12.44
N GLY A 109 0.54 6.95 -12.27
CA GLY A 109 -0.11 7.66 -13.37
C GLY A 109 0.88 8.42 -14.25
N THR A 110 1.96 8.93 -13.69
CA THR A 110 3.03 9.62 -14.43
C THR A 110 3.64 8.71 -15.52
N TYR A 111 3.83 7.44 -15.23
CA TYR A 111 4.39 6.46 -16.18
C TYR A 111 3.43 6.09 -17.32
N TYR A 112 2.13 6.42 -17.15
CA TYR A 112 1.08 6.20 -18.13
C TYR A 112 0.62 7.48 -18.82
N GLY A 113 1.39 8.58 -18.68
CA GLY A 113 1.13 9.86 -19.33
C GLY A 113 0.22 10.83 -18.53
N TRP A 114 -0.10 10.50 -17.27
CA TRP A 114 -0.86 11.40 -16.40
C TRP A 114 0.09 12.34 -15.65
N SER A 115 0.68 13.26 -16.37
CA SER A 115 1.56 14.31 -15.84
C SER A 115 1.58 15.50 -16.80
N PRO A 116 2.05 16.69 -16.39
CA PRO A 116 2.22 17.84 -17.27
C PRO A 116 3.10 17.54 -18.49
N ASN A 117 4.09 16.67 -18.34
CA ASN A 117 4.93 16.18 -19.42
C ASN A 117 4.61 14.69 -19.65
N ASP A 118 4.16 14.36 -20.86
CA ASP A 118 3.86 12.96 -21.21
C ASP A 118 5.16 12.19 -21.43
N ILE A 119 5.57 11.43 -20.42
CA ILE A 119 6.80 10.63 -20.41
C ILE A 119 6.54 9.13 -20.67
N ARG A 120 5.30 8.73 -21.07
CA ARG A 120 4.96 7.30 -21.17
C ARG A 120 5.84 6.55 -22.16
N TYR A 121 6.26 7.18 -23.26
CA TYR A 121 7.14 6.56 -24.26
C TYR A 121 8.57 6.39 -23.73
N GLU A 122 9.07 7.32 -22.93
CA GLU A 122 10.37 7.20 -22.28
C GLU A 122 10.38 6.08 -21.22
N MET A 123 9.23 5.89 -20.56
CA MET A 123 9.06 4.89 -19.48
C MET A 123 8.54 3.54 -19.97
N GLU A 124 8.22 3.39 -21.26
CA GLU A 124 7.61 2.17 -21.80
C GLU A 124 8.37 0.90 -21.42
N ASN A 125 9.68 0.87 -21.64
CA ASN A 125 10.50 -0.31 -21.34
C ASN A 125 10.46 -0.68 -19.86
N ARG A 126 10.48 0.33 -18.97
CA ARG A 126 10.39 0.12 -17.51
C ARG A 126 9.03 -0.44 -17.12
N VAL A 127 7.94 0.11 -17.68
CA VAL A 127 6.59 -0.38 -17.43
C VAL A 127 6.42 -1.80 -17.96
N ARG A 128 6.89 -2.09 -19.19
CA ARG A 128 6.84 -3.44 -19.76
C ARG A 128 7.59 -4.45 -18.89
N SER A 129 8.81 -4.14 -18.46
CA SER A 129 9.58 -5.03 -17.57
C SER A 129 8.83 -5.30 -16.25
N LEU A 130 8.21 -4.28 -15.67
CA LEU A 130 7.41 -4.43 -14.46
C LEU A 130 6.20 -5.34 -14.70
N MET A 131 5.47 -5.14 -15.79
CA MET A 131 4.29 -5.94 -16.13
C MET A 131 4.66 -7.38 -16.49
N THR A 132 5.81 -7.60 -17.15
CA THR A 132 6.34 -8.95 -17.40
C THR A 132 6.59 -9.68 -16.09
N ALA A 133 7.29 -9.05 -15.14
CA ALA A 133 7.55 -9.65 -13.83
C ALA A 133 6.25 -9.98 -13.08
N PHE A 134 5.24 -9.11 -13.14
CA PHE A 134 3.93 -9.39 -12.55
C PHE A 134 3.24 -10.57 -13.23
N GLY A 135 3.32 -10.67 -14.56
CA GLY A 135 2.78 -11.80 -15.32
C GLY A 135 3.45 -13.13 -14.92
N GLU A 136 4.76 -13.14 -14.79
CA GLU A 136 5.53 -14.30 -14.35
C GLU A 136 5.16 -14.72 -12.91
N TRP A 137 5.04 -13.76 -11.99
CA TRP A 137 4.63 -14.05 -10.62
C TRP A 137 3.19 -14.54 -10.53
N ALA A 138 2.29 -14.01 -11.36
CA ALA A 138 0.90 -14.48 -11.43
C ALA A 138 0.82 -15.90 -12.00
N ALA A 139 1.56 -16.19 -13.08
CA ALA A 139 1.61 -17.52 -13.68
C ALA A 139 2.23 -18.57 -12.74
N ALA A 140 3.14 -18.15 -11.87
CA ALA A 140 3.75 -18.98 -10.83
C ALA A 140 2.92 -19.00 -9.52
N GLU A 141 1.70 -18.46 -9.51
CA GLU A 141 0.79 -18.35 -8.34
C GLU A 141 1.43 -17.66 -7.12
N LYS A 142 2.50 -16.84 -7.34
CA LYS A 142 3.18 -16.09 -6.28
C LYS A 142 2.42 -14.83 -5.88
N ILE A 143 1.61 -14.29 -6.75
CA ILE A 143 0.70 -13.19 -6.47
C ILE A 143 -0.74 -13.64 -6.75
N THR A 144 -1.64 -13.39 -5.80
CA THR A 144 -3.03 -13.79 -5.87
C THR A 144 -3.95 -12.58 -5.64
N PRO A 145 -4.26 -11.81 -6.71
CA PRO A 145 -5.13 -10.66 -6.58
C PRO A 145 -6.50 -11.08 -6.07
N ARG A 146 -6.90 -10.53 -4.94
CA ARG A 146 -8.21 -10.81 -4.35
C ARG A 146 -9.28 -9.94 -5.02
N VAL A 147 -10.25 -10.57 -5.66
CA VAL A 147 -11.49 -9.93 -6.12
C VAL A 147 -12.59 -10.25 -5.11
N CYS A 148 -13.17 -9.22 -4.48
CA CYS A 148 -14.20 -9.40 -3.46
C CYS A 148 -15.61 -9.37 -4.03
N ALA A 149 -15.81 -8.76 -5.19
CA ALA A 149 -17.09 -8.70 -5.88
C ALA A 149 -16.88 -8.41 -7.36
N THR A 150 -17.73 -8.96 -8.20
CA THR A 150 -17.78 -8.70 -9.64
C THR A 150 -19.18 -8.22 -10.00
N TYR A 151 -19.27 -7.19 -10.83
CA TYR A 151 -20.51 -6.58 -11.27
C TYR A 151 -20.55 -6.45 -12.79
N PRO A 152 -21.71 -6.53 -13.43
CA PRO A 152 -21.84 -6.09 -14.81
C PRO A 152 -21.63 -4.57 -14.90
N LEU A 153 -21.17 -4.07 -16.05
CA LEU A 153 -20.79 -2.66 -16.20
C LEU A 153 -21.96 -1.69 -15.93
N ASN A 154 -23.21 -2.08 -16.22
CA ASN A 154 -24.40 -1.26 -15.96
C ASN A 154 -24.70 -1.08 -14.46
N GLU A 155 -24.11 -1.90 -13.59
CA GLU A 155 -24.20 -1.77 -12.13
C GLU A 155 -23.05 -0.99 -11.51
N PHE A 156 -22.32 -0.17 -12.29
CA PHE A 156 -21.15 0.58 -11.79
C PHE A 156 -21.45 1.41 -10.55
N LYS A 157 -22.67 1.94 -10.40
CA LYS A 157 -23.06 2.73 -9.21
C LYS A 157 -23.04 1.90 -7.94
N VAL A 158 -23.49 0.64 -8.00
CA VAL A 158 -23.49 -0.28 -6.87
C VAL A 158 -22.06 -0.66 -6.51
N ALA A 159 -21.24 -0.97 -7.52
CA ALA A 159 -19.83 -1.27 -7.35
C ALA A 159 -19.08 -0.09 -6.70
N MET A 160 -19.30 1.12 -7.18
CA MET A 160 -18.69 2.33 -6.58
C MET A 160 -19.17 2.58 -5.14
N ALA A 161 -20.45 2.36 -4.85
CA ALA A 161 -20.98 2.48 -3.50
C ALA A 161 -20.29 1.50 -2.53
N LEU A 162 -20.01 0.26 -2.96
CA LEU A 162 -19.25 -0.71 -2.17
C LEU A 162 -17.83 -0.19 -1.86
N VAL A 163 -17.13 0.34 -2.85
CA VAL A 163 -15.77 0.91 -2.64
C VAL A 163 -15.81 2.11 -1.70
N LEU A 164 -16.74 3.03 -1.91
CA LEU A 164 -16.89 4.24 -1.08
C LEU A 164 -17.29 3.92 0.36
N SER A 165 -18.03 2.84 0.59
CA SER A 165 -18.40 2.39 1.93
C SER A 165 -17.21 1.85 2.74
N ARG A 166 -16.03 1.67 2.12
CA ARG A 166 -14.82 1.06 2.70
C ARG A 166 -15.00 -0.38 3.18
N LYS A 167 -16.07 -1.07 2.73
CA LYS A 167 -16.35 -2.48 3.08
C LYS A 167 -15.70 -3.47 2.13
N SER A 168 -15.18 -3.02 0.99
CA SER A 168 -14.47 -3.89 0.05
C SER A 168 -13.17 -4.45 0.67
N ILE A 169 -12.95 -5.75 0.52
CA ILE A 169 -11.72 -6.44 0.95
C ILE A 169 -11.08 -7.08 -0.28
N GLY A 170 -10.27 -6.33 -0.96
CA GLY A 170 -9.73 -6.64 -2.27
C GLY A 170 -10.25 -5.70 -3.36
N ARG A 171 -10.24 -6.16 -4.60
CA ARG A 171 -10.68 -5.39 -5.76
C ARG A 171 -12.16 -5.65 -6.07
N VAL A 172 -12.82 -4.64 -6.57
CA VAL A 172 -14.12 -4.77 -7.22
C VAL A 172 -13.85 -4.79 -8.72
N ALA A 173 -14.37 -5.80 -9.41
CA ALA A 173 -14.18 -6.01 -10.84
C ALA A 173 -15.48 -5.80 -11.61
N PHE A 174 -15.36 -5.55 -12.92
CA PHE A 174 -16.49 -5.54 -13.85
C PHE A 174 -16.32 -6.65 -14.87
N GLU A 175 -17.42 -7.35 -15.16
CA GLU A 175 -17.52 -8.20 -16.34
C GLU A 175 -17.83 -7.34 -17.56
N MET A 176 -16.99 -7.49 -18.57
CA MET A 176 -17.17 -6.83 -19.87
C MET A 176 -17.77 -7.87 -20.83
N THR A 177 -19.11 -7.94 -20.85
CA THR A 177 -19.90 -8.78 -21.79
C THR A 177 -20.38 -7.96 -22.96
#